data_78c06ee182cb36910218871a510a4eda
#
_entry.id   78c06ee182cb36910218871a510a4eda
#
_cell.length_a   1.000
_cell.length_b   1.000
_cell.length_c   1.000
_cell.angle_alpha   90.00
_cell.angle_beta   90.00
_cell.angle_gamma   90.00
#
_symmetry.space_group_name_H-M   'P 1'
#
loop_
_entity.id
_entity.type
_entity.pdbx_description
1 polymer ?
#
loop_
_entity_poly.entity_id
_entity_poly.type
_entity_poly.pdbx_seq_one_letter_code
_entity_poly.pdbx_strand_id
1 'polypeptide(L)'
;MEEALSRLRIPPELYTYTVTFFGSGAAVVSGIKGVLFISQEEVRVRLRSGTVSLFGEELVVEEIGGGDIYVRGRLKEVRFD
;
A
#
# COMPACT_ATOMS: atom_id res chain seq x y z
N MET A 1 14.50 4.37 -0.59
CA MET A 1 13.77 3.51 -1.53
C MET A 1 14.03 3.86 -2.98
N GLU A 2 13.87 5.11 -3.37
CA GLU A 2 14.13 5.54 -4.74
C GLU A 2 15.55 5.28 -5.20
N GLU A 3 16.54 5.50 -4.33
CA GLU A 3 17.93 5.23 -4.67
C GLU A 3 18.16 3.77 -5.00
N ALA A 4 17.55 2.86 -4.24
CA ALA A 4 17.70 1.43 -4.49
C ALA A 4 17.07 1.06 -5.83
N LEU A 5 15.90 1.62 -6.14
CA LEU A 5 15.24 1.39 -7.41
C LEU A 5 16.04 1.94 -8.57
N SER A 6 16.66 3.12 -8.39
CA SER A 6 17.52 3.71 -9.41
C SER A 6 18.72 2.84 -9.71
N ARG A 7 19.32 2.24 -8.67
CA ARG A 7 20.45 1.33 -8.85
C ARG A 7 20.06 0.08 -9.63
N LEU A 8 18.83 -0.37 -9.48
CA LEU A 8 18.31 -1.51 -10.21
C LEU A 8 17.92 -1.14 -11.64
N ARG A 9 17.97 0.15 -11.95
CA ARG A 9 17.67 0.67 -13.29
C ARG A 9 16.27 0.32 -13.75
N ILE A 10 15.32 0.35 -12.83
CA ILE A 10 13.92 0.15 -13.15
C ILE A 10 13.38 1.48 -13.71
N PRO A 11 12.74 1.46 -14.88
CA PRO A 11 12.21 2.70 -15.47
C PRO A 11 11.22 3.40 -14.53
N PRO A 12 11.25 4.73 -14.45
CA PRO A 12 10.36 5.49 -13.56
C PRO A 12 8.88 5.19 -13.74
N GLU A 13 8.45 4.86 -14.93
CA GLU A 13 7.05 4.52 -15.19
C GLU A 13 6.59 3.25 -14.50
N LEU A 14 7.52 2.45 -13.99
CA LEU A 14 7.19 1.26 -13.20
C LEU A 14 7.06 1.55 -11.72
N TYR A 15 7.37 2.79 -11.28
CA TYR A 15 7.27 3.21 -9.88
C TYR A 15 5.93 3.90 -9.63
N THR A 16 4.87 3.35 -10.13
CA THR A 16 3.57 4.01 -10.01
C THR A 16 3.03 3.94 -8.58
N TYR A 17 3.56 3.03 -7.78
CA TYR A 17 3.16 2.92 -6.37
C TYR A 17 4.27 2.24 -5.57
N THR A 18 4.18 2.38 -4.24
CA THR A 18 5.06 1.64 -3.32
C THR A 18 4.23 1.14 -2.15
N VAL A 19 4.64 0.00 -1.60
CA VAL A 19 4.08 -0.52 -0.36
C VAL A 19 5.24 -0.68 0.60
N THR A 20 5.18 0.01 1.73
CA THR A 20 6.22 -0.04 2.74
C THR A 20 5.65 -0.64 4.01
N PHE A 21 6.31 -1.67 4.56
CA PHE A 21 5.88 -2.30 5.80
C PHE A 21 6.78 -1.88 6.96
N PHE A 22 6.16 -1.70 8.11
CA PHE A 22 6.86 -1.41 9.36
C PHE A 22 6.60 -2.60 10.28
N GLY A 23 7.40 -3.66 10.11
CA GLY A 23 7.12 -4.93 10.74
C GLY A 23 5.81 -5.51 10.24
N SER A 24 5.06 -6.18 11.10
CA SER A 24 3.74 -6.68 10.76
C SER A 24 2.62 -5.78 11.31
N GLY A 25 2.98 -4.63 11.89
CA GLY A 25 2.04 -3.77 12.59
C GLY A 25 1.56 -2.55 11.82
N ALA A 26 2.17 -2.24 10.69
CA ALA A 26 1.78 -1.07 9.91
C ALA A 26 2.25 -1.18 8.47
N ALA A 27 1.58 -0.46 7.59
CA ALA A 27 1.97 -0.35 6.20
C ALA A 27 1.56 1.01 5.64
N VAL A 28 2.37 1.52 4.73
CA VAL A 28 2.04 2.72 3.96
C VAL A 28 2.00 2.32 2.50
N VAL A 29 0.89 2.63 1.82
CA VAL A 29 0.78 2.43 0.38
C VAL A 29 0.76 3.82 -0.25
N SER A 30 1.71 4.07 -1.15
CA SER A 30 1.82 5.35 -1.86
C SER A 30 1.50 5.16 -3.33
N GLY A 31 0.95 6.20 -3.94
CA GLY A 31 0.56 6.16 -5.36
C GLY A 31 -0.84 5.62 -5.58
N ILE A 32 -1.68 5.67 -4.54
CA ILE A 32 -3.06 5.21 -4.69
C ILE A 32 -3.89 6.25 -5.44
N LYS A 33 -4.89 5.75 -6.16
CA LYS A 33 -5.83 6.58 -6.92
C LYS A 33 -7.20 6.62 -6.26
N GLY A 34 -7.45 5.75 -5.32
CA GLY A 34 -8.71 5.73 -4.59
C GLY A 34 -8.75 4.58 -3.60
N VAL A 35 -9.72 4.64 -2.70
CA VAL A 35 -9.94 3.58 -1.72
C VAL A 35 -11.20 2.85 -2.14
N LEU A 36 -11.10 1.53 -2.26
CA LEU A 36 -12.21 0.71 -2.74
C LEU A 36 -12.98 0.06 -1.59
N PHE A 37 -12.30 -0.27 -0.50
CA PHE A 37 -12.93 -0.99 0.58
C PHE A 37 -12.10 -0.86 1.85
N ILE A 38 -12.74 -0.66 2.98
CA ILE A 38 -12.10 -0.61 4.30
C ILE A 38 -12.92 -1.45 5.27
N SER A 39 -12.27 -2.39 5.93
CA SER A 39 -12.82 -3.12 7.04
C SER A 39 -11.69 -3.43 8.02
N GLN A 40 -12.02 -4.09 9.14
CA GLN A 40 -10.99 -4.49 10.09
C GLN A 40 -10.13 -5.63 9.59
N GLU A 41 -10.58 -6.33 8.56
CA GLU A 41 -9.84 -7.48 8.01
C GLU A 41 -9.26 -7.21 6.63
N GLU A 42 -9.72 -6.17 5.95
CA GLU A 42 -9.26 -5.90 4.59
C GLU A 42 -9.30 -4.42 4.27
N VAL A 43 -8.23 -3.91 3.67
CA VAL A 43 -8.19 -2.57 3.09
C VAL A 43 -7.78 -2.73 1.64
N ARG A 44 -8.64 -2.26 0.73
CA ARG A 44 -8.40 -2.38 -0.70
C ARG A 44 -8.30 -1.00 -1.33
N VAL A 45 -7.24 -0.78 -2.07
CA VAL A 45 -7.00 0.51 -2.72
C VAL A 45 -6.79 0.31 -4.21
N ARG A 46 -7.20 1.32 -4.97
CA ARG A 46 -7.02 1.32 -6.41
C ARG A 46 -5.74 2.05 -6.77
N LEU A 47 -4.97 1.41 -7.64
CA LEU A 47 -3.76 1.97 -8.20
C LEU A 47 -4.01 2.42 -9.64
N ARG A 48 -3.00 2.97 -10.27
CA ARG A 48 -3.09 3.37 -11.67
C ARG A 48 -3.42 2.20 -12.59
N SER A 49 -2.83 1.05 -12.35
CA SER A 49 -2.99 -0.11 -13.22
C SER A 49 -3.38 -1.37 -12.47
N GLY A 50 -4.09 -1.24 -11.36
CA GLY A 50 -4.50 -2.42 -10.62
C GLY A 50 -4.98 -2.08 -9.24
N THR A 51 -4.96 -3.08 -8.37
CA THR A 51 -5.48 -3.00 -7.02
C THR A 51 -4.51 -3.63 -6.05
N VAL A 52 -4.38 -3.03 -4.87
CA VAL A 52 -3.66 -3.63 -3.75
C VAL A 52 -4.65 -3.88 -2.63
N SER A 53 -4.63 -5.10 -2.09
CA SER A 53 -5.46 -5.46 -0.94
C SER A 53 -4.55 -5.87 0.21
N LEU A 54 -4.77 -5.25 1.37
CA LEU A 54 -4.08 -5.60 2.60
C LEU A 54 -5.04 -6.41 3.45
N PHE A 55 -4.61 -7.57 3.91
CA PHE A 55 -5.42 -8.43 4.75
C PHE A 55 -4.80 -8.58 6.12
N GLY A 56 -5.62 -8.66 7.14
CA GLY A 56 -5.13 -8.84 8.49
C GLY A 56 -6.26 -8.84 9.52
N GLU A 57 -5.93 -8.41 10.72
CA GLU A 57 -6.88 -8.31 11.83
C GLU A 57 -6.74 -6.95 12.50
N GLU A 58 -7.87 -6.42 12.93
CA GLU A 58 -7.92 -5.14 13.63
C GLU A 58 -7.24 -4.02 12.84
N LEU A 59 -7.44 -4.02 11.54
CA LEU A 59 -6.85 -3.01 10.68
C LEU A 59 -7.55 -1.67 10.90
N VAL A 60 -6.78 -0.61 10.98
CA VAL A 60 -7.25 0.75 11.14
C VAL A 60 -6.54 1.63 10.14
N VAL A 61 -7.31 2.39 9.37
CA VAL A 61 -6.73 3.40 8.49
C VAL A 61 -6.48 4.64 9.34
N GLU A 62 -5.20 4.94 9.57
CA GLU A 62 -4.81 6.07 10.42
C GLU A 62 -4.80 7.38 9.66
N GLU A 63 -4.46 7.33 8.38
CA GLU A 63 -4.28 8.54 7.60
C GLU A 63 -4.45 8.24 6.12
N ILE A 64 -5.13 9.15 5.41
CA ILE A 64 -5.26 9.10 3.96
C ILE A 64 -5.03 10.51 3.44
N GLY A 65 -4.19 10.66 2.45
CA GLY A 65 -4.00 11.96 1.81
C GLY A 65 -2.79 11.97 0.90
N GLY A 66 -2.82 12.86 -0.09
CA GLY A 66 -1.70 13.02 -1.01
C GLY A 66 -1.33 11.79 -1.81
N GLY A 67 -2.28 10.88 -2.03
CA GLY A 67 -2.01 9.64 -2.72
C GLY A 67 -1.44 8.54 -1.84
N ASP A 68 -1.42 8.74 -0.52
CA ASP A 68 -0.89 7.76 0.43
C ASP A 68 -1.98 7.31 1.39
N ILE A 69 -1.84 6.07 1.87
CA ILE A 69 -2.69 5.56 2.94
C ILE A 69 -1.81 4.87 3.98
N TYR A 70 -2.04 5.20 5.25
CA TYR A 70 -1.33 4.60 6.36
C TYR A 70 -2.30 3.70 7.12
N VAL A 71 -1.97 2.41 7.18
CA VAL A 71 -2.81 1.39 7.81
C VAL A 71 -2.03 0.77 8.96
N ARG A 72 -2.67 0.67 10.12
CA ARG A 72 -2.12 -0.05 11.28
C ARG A 72 -2.98 -1.25 11.60
N GLY A 73 -2.39 -2.19 12.29
CA GLY A 73 -3.08 -3.40 12.72
C GLY A 73 -2.17 -4.61 12.54
N ARG A 74 -2.77 -5.77 12.59
CA ARG A 74 -2.02 -7.01 12.42
C ARG A 74 -2.10 -7.44 10.96
N LEU A 75 -1.08 -7.08 10.20
CA LEU A 75 -1.03 -7.37 8.76
C LEU A 75 -0.58 -8.80 8.53
N LYS A 76 -1.27 -9.51 7.65
CA LYS A 76 -1.01 -10.92 7.37
C LYS A 76 -0.70 -11.19 5.91
N GLU A 77 -1.33 -10.47 4.99
CA GLU A 77 -1.20 -10.77 3.58
C GLU A 77 -1.38 -9.52 2.74
N VAL A 78 -0.69 -9.47 1.60
CA VAL A 78 -0.87 -8.42 0.60
C VAL A 78 -1.11 -9.09 -0.73
N ARG A 79 -2.10 -8.61 -1.47
CA ARG A 79 -2.39 -9.11 -2.82
C ARG A 79 -2.39 -7.98 -3.82
N PHE A 80 -1.91 -8.29 -5.01
CA PHE A 80 -1.88 -7.37 -6.14
C PHE A 80 -2.71 -7.96 -7.26
N ASP A 81 -3.65 -7.18 -7.79
CA ASP A 81 -4.51 -7.63 -8.89
C ASP A 81 -4.42 -6.71 -10.10
#